data_419c0d2b9937dafd1c778a0b10ce6b86
#
_entry.id   419c0d2b9937dafd1c778a0b10ce6b86
#
_cell.length_a   1.000
_cell.length_b   1.000
_cell.length_c   1.000
_cell.angle_alpha   90.00
_cell.angle_beta   90.00
_cell.angle_gamma   90.00
#
_symmetry.space_group_name_H-M   'P 1'
#
loop_
_entity.id
_entity.type
_entity.pdbx_description
1 polymer ?
#
loop_
_entity_poly.entity_id
_entity_poly.type
_entity_poly.pdbx_seq_one_letter_code
_entity_poly.pdbx_strand_id
1 'polypeptide(L)'
;MTHRHDRHATLDKVARGCNTPRKTKKEETMTINRRDLALSTLAVSTLAVSALALTAPALAAAADEEAVAKKVEAFRLAQIAADPKALGALCADEVSYSHSNGKVEDKATFVTNATDGKSKFLSIEYKDPTIKVVGPAAIVRFHWMGEQEMAADGKKVSTNLHILMNWQKQGDDWKLLSRAATKL
;
A
#
# COMPACT_ATOMS: atom_id res chain seq x y z
N MET A 1 -23.02 52.56 5.00
CA MET A 1 -24.29 51.84 4.78
C MET A 1 -24.05 50.40 5.17
N THR A 2 -24.13 50.06 6.41
CA THR A 2 -25.12 49.43 7.30
C THR A 2 -26.01 48.37 6.60
N HIS A 3 -25.82 47.07 6.92
CA HIS A 3 -26.88 46.26 7.47
C HIS A 3 -26.31 44.99 8.10
N ARG A 4 -26.45 45.02 9.41
CA ARG A 4 -26.32 43.97 10.39
C ARG A 4 -27.66 43.18 10.43
N HIS A 5 -27.65 41.85 10.50
CA HIS A 5 -28.79 41.13 11.04
C HIS A 5 -28.31 39.93 11.88
N ASP A 6 -28.36 40.19 13.19
CA ASP A 6 -28.43 39.18 14.23
C ASP A 6 -29.78 38.46 14.17
N ARG A 7 -29.82 37.15 14.43
CA ARG A 7 -30.96 36.53 15.09
C ARG A 7 -30.51 35.40 16.02
N HIS A 8 -30.61 35.72 17.30
CA HIS A 8 -30.75 34.75 18.38
C HIS A 8 -32.12 34.03 18.29
N ALA A 9 -32.14 32.74 18.67
CA ALA A 9 -33.28 32.03 19.25
C ALA A 9 -32.76 30.78 19.97
N THR A 10 -32.62 30.88 21.25
CA THR A 10 -33.47 30.40 22.38
C THR A 10 -33.58 28.89 22.51
N LEU A 11 -32.96 28.46 23.61
CA LEU A 11 -33.12 27.19 24.33
C LEU A 11 -34.61 26.88 24.59
N ASP A 12 -35.00 25.62 24.47
CA ASP A 12 -36.07 25.09 25.28
C ASP A 12 -35.75 23.69 25.81
N LYS A 13 -35.96 23.57 27.10
CA LYS A 13 -35.67 22.48 28.02
C LYS A 13 -36.97 21.68 28.18
N VAL A 14 -36.97 20.40 27.84
CA VAL A 14 -38.00 19.47 28.34
C VAL A 14 -37.35 18.21 28.90
N ALA A 15 -37.26 18.22 30.22
CA ALA A 15 -37.03 17.02 31.02
C ALA A 15 -38.31 16.23 31.13
N ARG A 16 -38.35 14.96 30.76
CA ARG A 16 -39.31 13.98 31.24
C ARG A 16 -38.62 12.68 31.62
N GLY A 17 -38.66 12.42 32.92
CA GLY A 17 -38.23 11.18 33.51
C GLY A 17 -39.07 10.00 33.02
N CYS A 18 -38.41 8.88 32.80
CA CYS A 18 -39.07 7.59 32.65
C CYS A 18 -38.47 6.64 33.67
N ASN A 19 -39.27 6.33 34.62
CA ASN A 19 -39.08 5.42 35.75
C ASN A 19 -39.15 3.98 35.21
N THR A 20 -38.04 3.23 35.25
CA THR A 20 -38.02 1.81 34.90
C THR A 20 -37.98 0.94 36.18
N PRO A 21 -38.90 -0.02 36.34
CA PRO A 21 -38.89 -0.86 37.52
C PRO A 21 -37.77 -1.89 37.50
N ARG A 22 -37.10 -2.00 38.63
CA ARG A 22 -36.06 -2.93 38.96
C ARG A 22 -36.59 -4.37 38.98
N LYS A 23 -36.26 -5.19 37.97
CA LYS A 23 -36.54 -6.63 37.99
C LYS A 23 -35.50 -7.33 38.92
N THR A 24 -36.01 -7.89 39.99
CA THR A 24 -35.31 -8.79 40.90
C THR A 24 -34.93 -10.07 40.17
N LYS A 25 -33.66 -10.40 40.17
CA LYS A 25 -33.09 -11.62 39.61
C LYS A 25 -33.37 -12.77 40.59
N LYS A 26 -34.27 -13.69 40.18
CA LYS A 26 -34.52 -14.92 40.89
C LYS A 26 -33.38 -15.89 40.62
N GLU A 27 -32.64 -16.30 41.63
CA GLU A 27 -31.67 -17.38 41.53
C GLU A 27 -32.39 -18.70 41.34
N GLU A 28 -32.28 -19.27 40.15
CA GLU A 28 -32.68 -20.66 39.91
C GLU A 28 -31.50 -21.58 40.17
N THR A 29 -31.60 -22.37 41.23
CA THR A 29 -30.66 -23.43 41.58
C THR A 29 -30.80 -24.56 40.55
N MET A 30 -29.81 -24.68 39.66
CA MET A 30 -29.76 -25.68 38.62
C MET A 30 -29.31 -27.02 39.21
N THR A 31 -30.28 -27.92 39.48
CA THR A 31 -30.00 -29.32 39.83
C THR A 31 -29.63 -30.11 38.58
N ILE A 32 -28.34 -30.48 38.44
CA ILE A 32 -27.83 -31.29 37.32
C ILE A 32 -28.29 -32.74 37.52
N ASN A 33 -29.19 -33.20 36.68
CA ASN A 33 -29.64 -34.59 36.67
C ASN A 33 -28.65 -35.45 35.86
N ARG A 34 -28.20 -36.58 36.40
CA ARG A 34 -27.17 -37.50 35.90
C ARG A 34 -27.53 -38.18 34.54
N ARG A 35 -28.59 -37.78 33.86
CA ARG A 35 -29.02 -38.30 32.54
C ARG A 35 -28.65 -37.43 31.35
N ASP A 36 -28.13 -36.22 31.56
CA ASP A 36 -27.80 -35.26 30.49
C ASP A 36 -26.32 -35.28 30.06
N LEU A 37 -25.54 -36.30 30.48
CA LEU A 37 -24.10 -36.41 30.22
C LEU A 37 -23.74 -37.10 28.89
N ALA A 38 -24.71 -37.33 27.98
CA ALA A 38 -24.46 -38.12 26.77
C ALA A 38 -24.48 -37.36 25.45
N LEU A 39 -24.59 -36.01 25.45
CA LEU A 39 -24.70 -35.23 24.20
C LEU A 39 -23.75 -34.04 24.04
N SER A 40 -22.64 -34.00 24.79
CA SER A 40 -21.70 -32.85 24.75
C SER A 40 -20.34 -33.12 24.05
N THR A 41 -20.21 -34.18 23.25
CA THR A 41 -18.95 -34.49 22.55
C THR A 41 -18.89 -34.12 21.06
N LEU A 42 -19.89 -33.38 20.52
CA LEU A 42 -19.89 -33.01 19.08
C LEU A 42 -19.71 -31.50 18.81
N ALA A 43 -19.44 -30.67 19.80
CA ALA A 43 -19.36 -29.21 19.61
C ALA A 43 -17.92 -28.63 19.54
N VAL A 44 -16.87 -29.45 19.66
CA VAL A 44 -15.48 -28.96 19.72
C VAL A 44 -14.77 -28.95 18.38
N SER A 45 -15.28 -29.67 17.36
CA SER A 45 -14.60 -29.82 16.06
C SER A 45 -14.89 -28.73 15.02
N THR A 46 -15.80 -27.80 15.25
CA THR A 46 -16.15 -26.78 14.24
C THR A 46 -15.43 -25.43 14.43
N LEU A 47 -14.79 -25.19 15.56
CA LEU A 47 -14.06 -23.93 15.82
C LEU A 47 -12.63 -23.91 15.24
N ALA A 48 -12.01 -25.06 14.99
CA ALA A 48 -10.64 -25.16 14.47
C ALA A 48 -10.53 -24.87 12.96
N VAL A 49 -11.61 -25.09 12.18
CA VAL A 49 -11.62 -24.87 10.72
C VAL A 49 -11.78 -23.39 10.37
N SER A 50 -12.44 -22.59 11.22
CA SER A 50 -12.69 -21.16 10.98
C SER A 50 -11.42 -20.29 11.17
N ALA A 51 -10.46 -20.71 11.98
CA ALA A 51 -9.22 -19.96 12.22
C ALA A 51 -8.21 -20.08 11.04
N LEU A 52 -8.20 -21.20 10.30
CA LEU A 52 -7.33 -21.37 9.13
C LEU A 52 -7.79 -20.54 7.93
N ALA A 53 -9.09 -20.30 7.76
CA ALA A 53 -9.63 -19.56 6.63
C ALA A 53 -9.30 -18.04 6.67
N LEU A 54 -9.01 -17.49 7.85
CA LEU A 54 -8.66 -16.07 8.05
C LEU A 54 -7.16 -15.78 7.87
N THR A 55 -6.30 -16.79 7.91
CA THR A 55 -4.85 -16.61 7.79
C THR A 55 -4.33 -16.70 6.36
N ALA A 56 -5.03 -17.42 5.47
CA ALA A 56 -4.62 -17.60 4.08
C ALA A 56 -4.52 -16.28 3.29
N PRO A 57 -5.48 -15.32 3.33
CA PRO A 57 -5.35 -14.07 2.59
C PRO A 57 -4.25 -13.16 3.15
N ALA A 58 -3.98 -13.19 4.45
CA ALA A 58 -2.91 -12.39 5.05
C ALA A 58 -1.51 -12.92 4.65
N LEU A 59 -1.33 -14.24 4.58
CA LEU A 59 -0.09 -14.86 4.10
C LEU A 59 0.14 -14.59 2.60
N ALA A 60 -0.92 -14.63 1.79
CA ALA A 60 -0.84 -14.30 0.37
C ALA A 60 -0.46 -12.83 0.15
N ALA A 61 -1.03 -11.90 0.91
CA ALA A 61 -0.68 -10.48 0.83
C ALA A 61 0.78 -10.23 1.24
N ALA A 62 1.27 -10.88 2.29
CA ALA A 62 2.66 -10.77 2.71
C ALA A 62 3.64 -11.34 1.65
N ALA A 63 3.30 -12.45 1.01
CA ALA A 63 4.09 -13.02 -0.08
C ALA A 63 4.13 -12.09 -1.31
N ASP A 64 3.01 -11.45 -1.64
CA ASP A 64 2.94 -10.47 -2.73
C ASP A 64 3.73 -9.19 -2.39
N GLU A 65 3.71 -8.70 -1.14
CA GLU A 65 4.54 -7.57 -0.72
C GLU A 65 6.05 -7.87 -0.86
N GLU A 66 6.49 -9.08 -0.48
CA GLU A 66 7.86 -9.53 -0.67
C GLU A 66 8.22 -9.63 -2.17
N ALA A 67 7.32 -10.15 -2.99
CA ALA A 67 7.52 -10.23 -4.43
C ALA A 67 7.67 -8.84 -5.06
N VAL A 68 6.83 -7.88 -4.67
CA VAL A 68 6.94 -6.48 -5.10
C VAL A 68 8.25 -5.85 -4.63
N ALA A 69 8.68 -6.08 -3.38
CA ALA A 69 9.95 -5.57 -2.87
C ALA A 69 11.14 -6.03 -3.71
N LYS A 70 11.17 -7.32 -4.09
CA LYS A 70 12.20 -7.87 -5.00
C LYS A 70 12.19 -7.18 -6.37
N LYS A 71 11.01 -6.89 -6.93
CA LYS A 71 10.89 -6.18 -8.22
C LYS A 71 11.33 -4.72 -8.13
N VAL A 72 11.02 -4.04 -7.04
CA VAL A 72 11.46 -2.66 -6.76
C VAL A 72 12.99 -2.60 -6.68
N GLU A 73 13.60 -3.54 -5.99
CA GLU A 73 15.06 -3.64 -5.91
C GLU A 73 15.70 -3.99 -7.26
N ALA A 74 15.11 -4.94 -8.00
CA ALA A 74 15.57 -5.27 -9.35
C ALA A 74 15.50 -4.05 -10.29
N PHE A 75 14.46 -3.22 -10.16
CA PHE A 75 14.32 -1.99 -10.93
C PHE A 75 15.41 -0.96 -10.58
N ARG A 76 15.74 -0.79 -9.28
CA ARG A 76 16.85 0.05 -8.83
C ARG A 76 18.18 -0.40 -9.43
N LEU A 77 18.49 -1.68 -9.37
CA LEU A 77 19.72 -2.25 -9.91
C LEU A 77 19.79 -2.12 -11.43
N ALA A 78 18.69 -2.33 -12.14
CA ALA A 78 18.62 -2.17 -13.59
C ALA A 78 18.85 -0.72 -14.03
N GLN A 79 18.40 0.27 -13.24
CA GLN A 79 18.72 1.68 -13.47
C GLN A 79 20.21 1.98 -13.30
N ILE A 80 20.85 1.47 -12.24
CA ILE A 80 22.29 1.65 -12.00
C ILE A 80 23.11 1.01 -13.12
N ALA A 81 22.71 -0.19 -13.55
CA ALA A 81 23.37 -0.92 -14.61
C ALA A 81 23.11 -0.35 -16.02
N ALA A 82 22.15 0.58 -16.16
CA ALA A 82 21.62 1.05 -17.44
C ALA A 82 21.27 -0.12 -18.37
N ASP A 83 20.58 -1.16 -17.84
CA ASP A 83 20.23 -2.38 -18.56
C ASP A 83 18.84 -2.23 -19.22
N PRO A 84 18.77 -2.03 -20.56
CA PRO A 84 17.50 -1.83 -21.25
C PRO A 84 16.61 -3.07 -21.22
N LYS A 85 17.19 -4.27 -21.25
CA LYS A 85 16.44 -5.52 -21.23
C LYS A 85 15.76 -5.72 -19.87
N ALA A 86 16.51 -5.51 -18.79
CA ALA A 86 15.98 -5.64 -17.43
C ALA A 86 14.90 -4.58 -17.15
N LEU A 87 15.15 -3.31 -17.50
CA LEU A 87 14.16 -2.24 -17.36
C LEU A 87 12.88 -2.53 -18.14
N GLY A 88 13.02 -2.93 -19.40
CA GLY A 88 11.88 -3.30 -20.25
C GLY A 88 11.08 -4.49 -19.72
N ALA A 89 11.74 -5.49 -19.14
CA ALA A 89 11.08 -6.66 -18.56
C ALA A 89 10.31 -6.33 -17.26
N LEU A 90 10.74 -5.32 -16.50
CA LEU A 90 10.11 -4.88 -15.26
C LEU A 90 8.91 -3.95 -15.48
N CYS A 91 8.83 -3.29 -16.63
CA CYS A 91 7.73 -2.38 -16.98
C CYS A 91 6.59 -3.12 -17.70
N ALA A 92 5.34 -2.77 -17.35
CA ALA A 92 4.17 -3.09 -18.16
C ALA A 92 4.26 -2.39 -19.54
N ASP A 93 3.54 -2.88 -20.54
CA ASP A 93 3.54 -2.24 -21.86
C ASP A 93 2.88 -0.86 -21.81
N GLU A 94 1.92 -0.67 -20.90
CA GLU A 94 1.18 0.57 -20.67
C GLU A 94 1.84 1.50 -19.67
N VAL A 95 3.10 1.27 -19.26
CA VAL A 95 3.73 2.07 -18.22
C VAL A 95 3.70 3.57 -18.53
N SER A 96 3.33 4.35 -17.51
CA SER A 96 3.40 5.81 -17.52
C SER A 96 4.49 6.27 -16.55
N TYR A 97 5.62 6.73 -17.07
CA TYR A 97 6.78 7.13 -16.27
C TYR A 97 6.90 8.64 -16.20
N SER A 98 6.48 9.23 -15.08
CA SER A 98 6.51 10.67 -14.88
C SER A 98 7.74 11.13 -14.09
N HIS A 99 8.42 12.14 -14.62
CA HIS A 99 9.56 12.81 -14.02
C HIS A 99 9.15 14.00 -13.15
N SER A 100 10.04 14.44 -12.27
CA SER A 100 9.78 15.56 -11.35
C SER A 100 9.65 16.93 -12.02
N ASN A 101 9.98 17.03 -13.31
CA ASN A 101 9.77 18.22 -14.15
C ASN A 101 8.46 18.18 -14.95
N GLY A 102 7.62 17.16 -14.74
CA GLY A 102 6.36 16.99 -15.44
C GLY A 102 6.44 16.22 -16.75
N LYS A 103 7.64 15.86 -17.27
CA LYS A 103 7.76 15.02 -18.46
C LYS A 103 7.20 13.63 -18.16
N VAL A 104 6.38 13.11 -19.08
CA VAL A 104 5.84 11.76 -19.02
C VAL A 104 6.38 10.95 -20.20
N GLU A 105 6.78 9.73 -19.93
CA GLU A 105 7.35 8.81 -20.93
C GLU A 105 6.57 7.49 -20.92
N ASP A 106 6.41 6.93 -22.10
CA ASP A 106 5.99 5.54 -22.30
C ASP A 106 7.18 4.58 -22.09
N LYS A 107 6.93 3.29 -22.18
CA LYS A 107 7.95 2.23 -21.98
C LYS A 107 9.16 2.41 -22.88
N ALA A 108 8.94 2.57 -24.20
CA ALA A 108 10.01 2.64 -25.17
C ALA A 108 10.88 3.88 -24.96
N THR A 109 10.25 5.03 -24.75
CA THR A 109 10.92 6.30 -24.48
C THR A 109 11.70 6.26 -23.17
N PHE A 110 11.08 5.74 -22.09
CA PHE A 110 11.74 5.61 -20.79
C PHE A 110 12.98 4.72 -20.87
N VAL A 111 12.85 3.51 -21.42
CA VAL A 111 13.97 2.56 -21.52
C VAL A 111 15.10 3.14 -22.34
N THR A 112 14.78 3.75 -23.49
CA THR A 112 15.79 4.39 -24.35
C THR A 112 16.51 5.51 -23.62
N ASN A 113 15.80 6.44 -22.99
CA ASN A 113 16.41 7.59 -22.31
C ASN A 113 17.17 7.18 -21.03
N ALA A 114 16.75 6.15 -20.34
CA ALA A 114 17.42 5.64 -19.13
C ALA A 114 18.75 4.92 -19.46
N THR A 115 18.99 4.58 -20.74
CA THR A 115 20.13 3.76 -21.18
C THR A 115 20.91 4.40 -22.35
N ASP A 116 20.63 5.67 -22.66
CA ASP A 116 21.23 6.39 -23.81
C ASP A 116 22.70 6.84 -23.58
N GLY A 117 23.25 6.56 -22.41
CA GLY A 117 24.64 6.88 -22.05
C GLY A 117 24.91 8.36 -21.78
N LYS A 118 23.90 9.25 -21.79
CA LYS A 118 24.09 10.69 -21.49
C LYS A 118 24.44 10.95 -20.02
N SER A 119 24.09 10.04 -19.14
CA SER A 119 24.48 10.06 -17.74
C SER A 119 24.67 8.65 -17.21
N LYS A 120 25.48 8.54 -16.15
CA LYS A 120 25.70 7.29 -15.43
C LYS A 120 25.31 7.49 -13.97
N PHE A 121 24.52 6.60 -13.43
CA PHE A 121 24.27 6.57 -11.99
C PHE A 121 25.51 6.08 -11.25
N LEU A 122 26.02 6.89 -10.34
CA LEU A 122 27.08 6.52 -9.41
C LEU A 122 26.49 5.83 -8.18
N SER A 123 25.30 6.28 -7.76
CA SER A 123 24.53 5.66 -6.69
C SER A 123 23.04 5.92 -6.88
N ILE A 124 22.21 4.95 -6.44
CA ILE A 124 20.78 5.13 -6.19
C ILE A 124 20.48 4.46 -4.87
N GLU A 125 19.83 5.19 -3.98
CA GLU A 125 19.32 4.70 -2.72
C GLU A 125 17.81 4.92 -2.65
N TYR A 126 17.06 3.90 -2.22
CA TYR A 126 15.64 3.98 -1.91
C TYR A 126 15.49 3.94 -0.39
N LYS A 127 15.25 5.11 0.22
CA LYS A 127 15.09 5.24 1.67
C LYS A 127 13.65 5.10 2.09
N ASP A 128 13.44 4.49 3.24
CA ASP A 128 12.15 4.34 3.92
C ASP A 128 11.05 3.80 2.98
N PRO A 129 11.30 2.68 2.28
CA PRO A 129 10.34 2.12 1.36
C PRO A 129 9.10 1.62 2.11
N THR A 130 7.93 1.97 1.60
CA THR A 130 6.65 1.42 2.04
C THR A 130 5.98 0.71 0.87
N ILE A 131 5.46 -0.50 1.12
CA ILE A 131 4.76 -1.30 0.13
C ILE A 131 3.38 -1.64 0.68
N LYS A 132 2.34 -1.50 -0.12
CA LYS A 132 0.99 -1.89 0.20
C LYS A 132 0.36 -2.61 -0.98
N VAL A 133 0.02 -3.88 -0.77
CA VAL A 133 -0.68 -4.69 -1.78
C VAL A 133 -2.18 -4.63 -1.55
N VAL A 134 -2.94 -4.39 -2.63
CA VAL A 134 -4.40 -4.38 -2.65
C VAL A 134 -4.88 -5.14 -3.88
N GLY A 135 -5.26 -6.40 -3.70
CA GLY A 135 -5.63 -7.29 -4.80
C GLY A 135 -4.48 -7.39 -5.82
N PRO A 136 -4.72 -7.16 -7.12
CA PRO A 136 -3.69 -7.25 -8.15
C PRO A 136 -2.84 -5.97 -8.26
N ALA A 137 -2.96 -5.01 -7.36
CA ALA A 137 -2.24 -3.75 -7.38
C ALA A 137 -1.35 -3.59 -6.15
N ALA A 138 -0.21 -2.91 -6.31
CA ALA A 138 0.64 -2.52 -5.20
C ALA A 138 1.06 -1.05 -5.32
N ILE A 139 1.00 -0.35 -4.19
CA ILE A 139 1.47 1.02 -4.05
C ILE A 139 2.81 0.97 -3.32
N VAL A 140 3.83 1.59 -3.92
CA VAL A 140 5.17 1.70 -3.35
C VAL A 140 5.56 3.17 -3.24
N ARG A 141 6.07 3.56 -2.08
CA ARG A 141 6.59 4.92 -1.85
C ARG A 141 7.96 4.85 -1.19
N PHE A 142 8.84 5.75 -1.57
CA PHE A 142 10.16 5.90 -0.98
C PHE A 142 10.76 7.27 -1.29
N HIS A 143 11.80 7.64 -0.55
CA HIS A 143 12.73 8.69 -0.92
C HIS A 143 13.79 8.12 -1.86
N TRP A 144 13.87 8.68 -3.05
CA TRP A 144 14.91 8.39 -4.02
C TRP A 144 16.06 9.38 -3.86
N MET A 145 17.22 8.90 -3.52
CA MET A 145 18.44 9.68 -3.47
C MET A 145 19.43 9.10 -4.45
N GLY A 146 19.99 9.93 -5.31
CA GLY A 146 20.95 9.47 -6.31
C GLY A 146 21.96 10.50 -6.69
N GLU A 147 23.12 10.02 -7.12
CA GLU A 147 24.18 10.79 -7.73
C GLU A 147 24.39 10.28 -9.16
N GLN A 148 24.42 11.20 -10.11
CA GLN A 148 24.67 10.94 -11.51
C GLN A 148 25.92 11.71 -11.97
N GLU A 149 26.70 11.10 -12.86
CA GLU A 149 27.74 11.75 -13.62
C GLU A 149 27.30 11.96 -15.05
N MET A 150 27.37 13.21 -15.52
CA MET A 150 26.99 13.59 -16.87
C MET A 150 28.13 13.25 -17.84
N ALA A 151 27.81 12.54 -18.94
CA ALA A 151 28.81 12.10 -19.90
C ALA A 151 29.47 13.30 -20.67
N ALA A 152 28.76 14.42 -20.80
CA ALA A 152 29.22 15.57 -21.58
C ALA A 152 30.40 16.31 -20.93
N ASP A 153 30.42 16.43 -19.60
CA ASP A 153 31.38 17.28 -18.88
C ASP A 153 31.90 16.65 -17.55
N GLY A 154 31.48 15.42 -17.24
CA GLY A 154 31.83 14.74 -15.98
C GLY A 154 31.17 15.35 -14.74
N LYS A 155 30.24 16.30 -14.90
CA LYS A 155 29.58 16.95 -13.78
C LYS A 155 28.76 15.98 -12.98
N LYS A 156 28.92 16.01 -11.66
CA LYS A 156 28.06 15.25 -10.75
C LYS A 156 26.83 16.03 -10.35
N VAL A 157 25.70 15.37 -10.39
CA VAL A 157 24.39 15.93 -10.03
C VAL A 157 23.74 15.03 -8.98
N SER A 158 23.50 15.59 -7.80
CA SER A 158 22.74 14.92 -6.75
C SER A 158 21.25 15.28 -6.87
N THR A 159 20.39 14.31 -6.66
CA THR A 159 18.94 14.47 -6.76
C THR A 159 18.28 13.79 -5.57
N ASN A 160 17.25 14.44 -5.03
CA ASN A 160 16.42 13.95 -3.94
C ASN A 160 14.94 14.11 -4.31
N LEU A 161 14.20 13.00 -4.31
CA LEU A 161 12.82 12.95 -4.78
C LEU A 161 11.95 12.12 -3.85
N HIS A 162 10.68 12.50 -3.76
CA HIS A 162 9.60 11.60 -3.35
C HIS A 162 9.11 10.81 -4.55
N ILE A 163 9.05 9.49 -4.44
CA ILE A 163 8.58 8.60 -5.50
C ILE A 163 7.29 7.91 -5.07
N LEU A 164 6.37 7.85 -6.01
CA LEU A 164 5.22 6.94 -6.01
C LEU A 164 5.36 5.99 -7.19
N MET A 165 5.28 4.69 -6.93
CA MET A 165 5.15 3.66 -7.97
C MET A 165 3.86 2.88 -7.75
N ASN A 166 3.18 2.54 -8.84
CA ASN A 166 2.11 1.57 -8.85
C ASN A 166 2.58 0.35 -9.65
N TRP A 167 2.48 -0.81 -9.04
CA TRP A 167 2.78 -2.10 -9.63
C TRP A 167 1.49 -2.89 -9.84
N GLN A 168 1.43 -3.66 -10.90
CA GLN A 168 0.29 -4.52 -11.23
C GLN A 168 0.75 -5.96 -11.38
N LYS A 169 -0.01 -6.88 -10.80
CA LYS A 169 0.19 -8.32 -10.98
C LYS A 169 -0.34 -8.72 -12.36
N GLN A 170 0.53 -9.26 -13.20
CA GLN A 170 0.22 -9.77 -14.53
C GLN A 170 0.61 -11.24 -14.58
N GLY A 171 -0.39 -12.14 -14.51
CA GLY A 171 -0.15 -13.56 -14.25
C GLY A 171 0.51 -13.75 -12.88
N ASP A 172 1.65 -14.42 -12.85
CA ASP A 172 2.42 -14.66 -11.63
C ASP A 172 3.52 -13.60 -11.37
N ASP A 173 3.59 -12.57 -12.22
CA ASP A 173 4.64 -11.55 -12.13
C ASP A 173 4.09 -10.16 -11.82
N TRP A 174 4.94 -9.31 -11.24
CA TRP A 174 4.63 -7.90 -10.95
C TRP A 174 5.34 -6.99 -11.95
N LYS A 175 4.58 -6.06 -12.55
CA LYS A 175 5.08 -5.09 -13.53
C LYS A 175 4.82 -3.67 -13.05
N LEU A 176 5.78 -2.78 -13.28
CA LEU A 176 5.62 -1.35 -13.04
C LEU A 176 4.58 -0.78 -14.02
N LEU A 177 3.46 -0.29 -13.50
CA LEU A 177 2.39 0.31 -14.29
C LEU A 177 2.52 1.83 -14.36
N SER A 178 2.92 2.47 -13.27
CA SER A 178 3.18 3.91 -13.28
C SER A 178 4.21 4.32 -12.23
N ARG A 179 4.89 5.42 -12.52
CA ARG A 179 5.78 6.10 -11.58
C ARG A 179 5.56 7.60 -11.63
N ALA A 180 5.54 8.25 -10.48
CA ALA A 180 5.55 9.70 -10.36
C ALA A 180 6.65 10.16 -9.40
N ALA A 181 7.32 11.26 -9.76
CA ALA A 181 8.37 11.86 -8.95
C ALA A 181 8.02 13.31 -8.58
N THR A 182 8.30 13.68 -7.33
CA THR A 182 8.17 15.05 -6.82
C THR A 182 9.50 15.46 -6.20
N LYS A 183 9.98 16.67 -6.52
CA LYS A 183 11.16 17.24 -5.85
C LYS A 183 10.84 17.56 -4.39
N LEU A 184 11.81 17.36 -3.53
CA LEU A 184 11.81 17.78 -2.13
C LEU A 184 12.52 19.10 -1.98
#